data_5510eea875c382ee5c269e556c7a7aa0
#
_entry.id   5510eea875c382ee5c269e556c7a7aa0
#
_cell.length_a   1.000
_cell.length_b   1.000
_cell.length_c   1.000
_cell.angle_alpha   90.00
_cell.angle_beta   90.00
_cell.angle_gamma   90.00
#
_symmetry.space_group_name_H-M   'P 1'
#
loop_
_entity.id
_entity.type
_entity.pdbx_description
1 polymer ?
#
loop_
_entity_poly.entity_id
_entity_poly.type
_entity_poly.pdbx_seq_one_letter_code
_entity_poly.pdbx_strand_id
1 'polypeptide(L)'
;MELTRRQETILEIVKNSGPITGDQIAEKLSLTRATLRPDLAILTMAGLLEARPRVGYFHSGKSPYRLVAEKLRSVMVESVLSIPVVVPEDCSVYDAVVTMFIKDVGTLFVVKDVGLLEGVISRKDLLKTTLGGHDLHQLPVGVIMTRMPNILYTTPEESAWAAAKKIITHEVDALPVVRKVTKSDGSEGLEVIGRLSKTNIARLFVELGERC
;
A
#
# COMPACT_ATOMS: atom_id res chain seq x y z
N MET A 1 -17.07 4.93 -13.88
CA MET A 1 -17.95 5.73 -14.74
C MET A 1 -17.06 6.43 -15.76
N GLU A 2 -17.16 6.05 -17.02
CA GLU A 2 -16.48 6.76 -18.11
C GLU A 2 -17.25 8.04 -18.42
N LEU A 3 -16.53 9.16 -18.51
CA LEU A 3 -17.11 10.43 -18.93
C LEU A 3 -17.27 10.44 -20.44
N THR A 4 -18.36 11.03 -20.90
CA THR A 4 -18.51 11.29 -22.34
C THR A 4 -17.56 12.41 -22.78
N ARG A 5 -17.19 12.43 -24.06
CA ARG A 5 -16.33 13.47 -24.64
C ARG A 5 -16.84 14.90 -24.34
N ARG A 6 -18.17 15.07 -24.34
CA ARG A 6 -18.81 16.35 -23.99
C ARG A 6 -18.61 16.71 -22.52
N GLN A 7 -18.72 15.74 -21.61
CA GLN A 7 -18.49 15.96 -20.17
C GLN A 7 -17.03 16.31 -19.87
N GLU A 8 -16.08 15.69 -20.56
CA GLU A 8 -14.67 16.04 -20.48
C GLU A 8 -14.41 17.49 -20.92
N THR A 9 -14.99 17.90 -22.07
CA THR A 9 -14.87 19.27 -22.56
C THR A 9 -15.49 20.29 -21.59
N ILE A 10 -16.63 19.97 -20.97
CA ILE A 10 -17.23 20.83 -19.93
C ILE A 10 -16.29 20.99 -18.74
N LEU A 11 -15.66 19.91 -18.27
CA LEU A 11 -14.70 19.98 -17.18
C LEU A 11 -13.48 20.85 -17.49
N GLU A 12 -12.95 20.75 -18.73
CA GLU A 12 -11.84 21.61 -19.18
C GLU A 12 -12.24 23.08 -19.22
N ILE A 13 -13.43 23.39 -19.75
CA ILE A 13 -13.94 24.77 -19.77
C ILE A 13 -14.05 25.33 -18.36
N VAL A 14 -14.63 24.57 -17.43
CA VAL A 14 -14.79 25.03 -16.04
C VAL A 14 -13.45 25.14 -15.33
N LYS A 15 -12.51 24.23 -15.60
CA LYS A 15 -11.15 24.27 -15.03
C LYS A 15 -10.40 25.52 -15.46
N ASN A 16 -10.54 25.93 -16.71
CA ASN A 16 -9.78 27.05 -17.29
C ASN A 16 -10.46 28.41 -17.11
N SER A 17 -11.79 28.43 -16.93
CA SER A 17 -12.58 29.67 -16.94
C SER A 17 -13.49 29.81 -15.69
N GLY A 18 -13.39 28.92 -14.71
CA GLY A 18 -14.23 28.98 -13.53
C GLY A 18 -13.91 30.14 -12.58
N PRO A 19 -14.92 30.71 -11.89
CA PRO A 19 -16.33 30.35 -11.94
C PRO A 19 -17.05 30.75 -13.23
N ILE A 20 -17.87 29.85 -13.79
CA ILE A 20 -18.55 30.07 -15.07
C ILE A 20 -20.01 29.61 -14.98
N THR A 21 -20.94 30.38 -15.58
CA THR A 21 -22.36 30.02 -15.59
C THR A 21 -22.70 28.94 -16.62
N GLY A 22 -23.82 28.24 -16.40
CA GLY A 22 -24.30 27.24 -17.36
C GLY A 22 -24.60 27.84 -18.75
N ASP A 23 -25.00 29.09 -18.81
CA ASP A 23 -25.26 29.78 -20.08
C ASP A 23 -23.96 30.08 -20.83
N GLN A 24 -22.90 30.51 -20.14
CA GLN A 24 -21.59 30.72 -20.72
C GLN A 24 -20.91 29.42 -21.18
N ILE A 25 -21.14 28.30 -20.45
CA ILE A 25 -20.66 26.96 -20.90
C ILE A 25 -21.40 26.57 -22.17
N ALA A 26 -22.72 26.81 -22.24
CA ALA A 26 -23.54 26.51 -23.41
C ALA A 26 -23.08 27.31 -24.63
N GLU A 27 -22.80 28.58 -24.46
CA GLU A 27 -22.26 29.46 -25.52
C GLU A 27 -20.92 28.93 -26.07
N LYS A 28 -19.97 28.60 -25.19
CA LYS A 28 -18.65 28.04 -25.58
C LYS A 28 -18.76 26.73 -26.36
N LEU A 29 -19.81 25.94 -26.11
CA LEU A 29 -20.06 24.65 -26.77
C LEU A 29 -21.02 24.77 -27.94
N SER A 30 -21.54 25.96 -28.26
CA SER A 30 -22.58 26.19 -29.26
C SER A 30 -23.83 25.33 -29.03
N LEU A 31 -24.22 25.17 -27.75
CA LEU A 31 -25.36 24.38 -27.30
C LEU A 31 -26.34 25.24 -26.49
N THR A 32 -27.51 24.70 -26.19
CA THR A 32 -28.45 25.33 -25.27
C THR A 32 -28.16 24.88 -23.81
N ARG A 33 -28.48 25.74 -22.87
CA ARG A 33 -28.40 25.40 -21.43
C ARG A 33 -29.23 24.15 -21.10
N ALA A 34 -30.39 23.98 -21.75
CA ALA A 34 -31.24 22.81 -21.55
C ALA A 34 -30.53 21.51 -21.96
N THR A 35 -29.78 21.53 -23.06
CA THR A 35 -28.98 20.38 -23.50
C THR A 35 -27.86 20.01 -22.56
N LEU A 36 -27.27 20.98 -21.85
CA LEU A 36 -26.16 20.75 -20.91
C LEU A 36 -26.64 20.36 -19.51
N ARG A 37 -27.88 20.60 -19.17
CA ARG A 37 -28.42 20.37 -17.81
C ARG A 37 -28.17 18.94 -17.30
N PRO A 38 -28.38 17.88 -18.07
CA PRO A 38 -28.08 16.50 -17.65
C PRO A 38 -26.58 16.30 -17.36
N ASP A 39 -25.71 16.80 -18.23
CA ASP A 39 -24.26 16.64 -18.05
C ASP A 39 -23.74 17.40 -16.84
N LEU A 40 -24.18 18.64 -16.63
CA LEU A 40 -23.84 19.42 -15.46
C LEU A 40 -24.35 18.78 -14.16
N ALA A 41 -25.54 18.17 -14.19
CA ALA A 41 -26.08 17.42 -13.06
C ALA A 41 -25.21 16.19 -12.75
N ILE A 42 -24.87 15.39 -13.77
CA ILE A 42 -23.99 14.21 -13.63
C ILE A 42 -22.64 14.61 -13.05
N LEU A 43 -22.01 15.64 -13.62
CA LEU A 43 -20.69 16.11 -13.18
C LEU A 43 -20.72 16.67 -11.75
N THR A 44 -21.82 17.31 -11.35
CA THR A 44 -22.02 17.81 -9.99
C THR A 44 -22.27 16.66 -9.01
N MET A 45 -23.11 15.69 -9.36
CA MET A 45 -23.38 14.50 -8.56
C MET A 45 -22.12 13.64 -8.38
N ALA A 46 -21.28 13.56 -9.42
CA ALA A 46 -19.98 12.88 -9.38
C ALA A 46 -18.94 13.67 -8.56
N GLY A 47 -19.27 14.86 -8.05
CA GLY A 47 -18.38 15.69 -7.27
C GLY A 47 -17.22 16.30 -8.08
N LEU A 48 -17.29 16.31 -9.42
CA LEU A 48 -16.31 16.89 -10.31
C LEU A 48 -16.48 18.40 -10.47
N LEU A 49 -17.75 18.86 -10.37
CA LEU A 49 -18.13 20.27 -10.34
C LEU A 49 -18.83 20.61 -9.03
N GLU A 50 -18.65 21.82 -8.59
CA GLU A 50 -19.46 22.45 -7.52
C GLU A 50 -20.32 23.55 -8.13
N ALA A 51 -21.64 23.51 -7.88
CA ALA A 51 -22.57 24.56 -8.31
C ALA A 51 -22.84 25.51 -7.13
N ARG A 52 -22.65 26.81 -7.33
CA ARG A 52 -23.05 27.85 -6.34
C ARG A 52 -24.13 28.75 -6.96
N PRO A 53 -25.24 28.93 -6.26
CA PRO A 53 -26.30 29.81 -6.70
C PRO A 53 -25.76 31.22 -7.02
N ARG A 54 -26.19 31.78 -8.15
CA ARG A 54 -25.82 33.11 -8.65
C ARG A 54 -24.35 33.30 -9.04
N VAL A 55 -23.49 32.31 -8.85
CA VAL A 55 -22.06 32.40 -9.16
C VAL A 55 -21.72 31.51 -10.35
N GLY A 56 -22.24 30.28 -10.38
CA GLY A 56 -22.00 29.33 -11.46
C GLY A 56 -21.31 28.06 -11.00
N TYR A 57 -20.60 27.42 -11.92
CA TYR A 57 -19.89 26.15 -11.72
C TYR A 57 -18.41 26.38 -11.49
N PHE A 58 -17.87 25.63 -10.54
CA PHE A 58 -16.46 25.60 -10.21
C PHE A 58 -15.93 24.17 -10.45
N HIS A 59 -14.72 24.06 -10.87
CA HIS A 59 -14.02 22.80 -10.81
C HIS A 59 -13.74 22.45 -9.34
N SER A 60 -14.26 21.31 -8.88
CA SER A 60 -14.15 20.95 -7.44
C SER A 60 -12.71 20.64 -7.00
N GLY A 61 -11.77 20.53 -7.94
CA GLY A 61 -10.41 20.05 -7.67
C GLY A 61 -10.36 18.56 -7.28
N LYS A 62 -11.52 17.90 -7.19
CA LYS A 62 -11.63 16.48 -6.84
C LYS A 62 -11.45 15.67 -8.10
N SER A 63 -10.35 14.92 -8.20
CA SER A 63 -10.19 13.90 -9.24
C SER A 63 -11.18 12.76 -8.98
N PRO A 64 -11.78 12.12 -10.02
CA PRO A 64 -12.55 10.87 -9.87
C PRO A 64 -11.76 9.80 -9.10
N TYR A 65 -10.44 9.82 -9.24
CA TYR A 65 -9.52 8.93 -8.53
C TYR A 65 -9.35 9.27 -7.04
N ARG A 66 -9.85 10.42 -6.57
CA ARG A 66 -9.69 10.81 -5.17
C ARG A 66 -10.39 9.85 -4.22
N LEU A 67 -11.61 9.44 -4.52
CA LEU A 67 -12.35 8.47 -3.71
C LEU A 67 -11.64 7.12 -3.65
N VAL A 68 -11.10 6.66 -4.78
CA VAL A 68 -10.29 5.43 -4.84
C VAL A 68 -9.02 5.60 -4.01
N ALA A 69 -8.33 6.73 -4.15
CA ALA A 69 -7.11 7.01 -3.38
C ALA A 69 -7.38 7.11 -1.88
N GLU A 70 -8.48 7.76 -1.46
CA GLU A 70 -8.90 7.84 -0.07
C GLU A 70 -9.24 6.45 0.48
N LYS A 71 -9.94 5.61 -0.31
CA LYS A 71 -10.25 4.23 0.07
C LYS A 71 -8.99 3.39 0.23
N LEU A 72 -8.06 3.46 -0.72
CA LEU A 72 -6.76 2.76 -0.63
C LEU A 72 -5.96 3.17 0.61
N ARG A 73 -5.96 4.46 0.95
CA ARG A 73 -5.24 4.98 2.13
C ARG A 73 -5.93 4.69 3.45
N SER A 74 -7.23 4.39 3.44
CA SER A 74 -7.98 4.07 4.66
C SER A 74 -7.84 2.64 5.11
N VAL A 75 -7.30 1.73 4.29
CA VAL A 75 -7.05 0.34 4.67
C VAL A 75 -5.79 0.28 5.53
N MET A 76 -5.91 -0.22 6.75
CA MET A 76 -4.79 -0.37 7.67
C MET A 76 -4.11 -1.73 7.52
N VAL A 77 -2.82 -1.79 7.85
CA VAL A 77 -2.00 -3.01 7.79
C VAL A 77 -2.62 -4.12 8.63
N GLU A 78 -3.20 -3.82 9.80
CA GLU A 78 -3.84 -4.79 10.69
C GLU A 78 -4.94 -5.61 10.02
N SER A 79 -5.64 -5.04 9.04
CA SER A 79 -6.74 -5.73 8.33
C SER A 79 -6.27 -6.66 7.22
N VAL A 80 -5.00 -6.59 6.81
CA VAL A 80 -4.45 -7.32 5.65
C VAL A 80 -3.20 -8.13 5.96
N LEU A 81 -2.66 -8.04 7.17
CA LEU A 81 -1.48 -8.80 7.58
C LEU A 81 -1.77 -10.30 7.62
N SER A 82 -0.73 -11.11 7.51
CA SER A 82 -0.75 -12.56 7.70
C SER A 82 0.17 -12.99 8.84
N ILE A 83 0.02 -14.24 9.27
CA ILE A 83 0.86 -14.82 10.33
C ILE A 83 2.33 -14.76 9.90
N PRO A 84 3.23 -14.26 10.75
CA PRO A 84 4.66 -14.23 10.46
C PRO A 84 5.27 -15.62 10.54
N VAL A 85 6.31 -15.88 9.75
CA VAL A 85 7.15 -17.06 9.92
C VAL A 85 8.46 -16.60 10.52
N VAL A 86 8.74 -17.08 11.71
CA VAL A 86 9.90 -16.67 12.51
C VAL A 86 10.85 -17.84 12.73
N VAL A 87 12.13 -17.54 12.88
CA VAL A 87 13.19 -18.48 13.23
C VAL A 87 14.11 -17.83 14.27
N PRO A 88 14.76 -18.60 15.15
CA PRO A 88 15.76 -18.06 16.06
C PRO A 88 17.07 -17.75 15.32
N GLU A 89 17.95 -16.94 15.93
CA GLU A 89 19.20 -16.49 15.32
C GLU A 89 20.20 -17.63 15.08
N ASP A 90 20.16 -18.67 15.89
CA ASP A 90 20.99 -19.87 15.80
C ASP A 90 20.44 -20.94 14.85
N CYS A 91 19.28 -20.72 14.25
CA CYS A 91 18.71 -21.61 13.23
C CYS A 91 19.72 -21.78 12.08
N SER A 92 19.93 -23.01 11.62
CA SER A 92 20.80 -23.25 10.46
C SER A 92 20.21 -22.67 9.16
N VAL A 93 21.08 -22.29 8.25
CA VAL A 93 20.65 -21.84 6.90
C VAL A 93 19.86 -22.95 6.20
N TYR A 94 20.25 -24.22 6.39
CA TYR A 94 19.52 -25.37 5.84
C TYR A 94 18.08 -25.42 6.36
N ASP A 95 17.87 -25.33 7.67
CA ASP A 95 16.53 -25.37 8.27
C ASP A 95 15.69 -24.16 7.89
N ALA A 96 16.33 -23.02 7.71
CA ALA A 96 15.65 -21.81 7.20
C ALA A 96 15.16 -22.03 5.76
N VAL A 97 15.95 -22.64 4.89
CA VAL A 97 15.53 -23.02 3.53
C VAL A 97 14.35 -23.98 3.59
N VAL A 98 14.45 -25.05 4.37
CA VAL A 98 13.36 -26.04 4.55
C VAL A 98 12.09 -25.35 5.06
N THR A 99 12.22 -24.45 6.04
CA THR A 99 11.09 -23.68 6.58
C THR A 99 10.42 -22.81 5.52
N MET A 100 11.20 -22.14 4.67
CA MET A 100 10.64 -21.33 3.57
C MET A 100 9.83 -22.17 2.60
N PHE A 101 10.29 -23.37 2.26
CA PHE A 101 9.58 -24.29 1.36
C PHE A 101 8.30 -24.84 2.02
N ILE A 102 8.38 -25.34 3.25
CA ILE A 102 7.21 -25.92 3.96
C ILE A 102 6.12 -24.86 4.18
N LYS A 103 6.52 -23.62 4.52
CA LYS A 103 5.58 -22.53 4.81
C LYS A 103 5.20 -21.71 3.59
N ASP A 104 5.75 -22.02 2.43
CA ASP A 104 5.55 -21.28 1.17
C ASP A 104 5.74 -19.77 1.34
N VAL A 105 6.89 -19.38 1.90
CA VAL A 105 7.22 -17.97 2.14
C VAL A 105 8.57 -17.59 1.51
N GLY A 106 8.72 -16.34 1.13
CA GLY A 106 9.96 -15.80 0.56
C GLY A 106 10.83 -15.02 1.53
N THR A 107 10.35 -14.86 2.78
CA THR A 107 11.04 -14.07 3.80
C THR A 107 10.75 -14.68 5.17
N LEU A 108 11.78 -14.84 5.99
CA LEU A 108 11.69 -15.21 7.41
C LEU A 108 12.13 -14.03 8.25
N PHE A 109 11.52 -13.90 9.42
CA PHE A 109 11.94 -12.94 10.42
C PHE A 109 12.75 -13.66 11.50
N VAL A 110 13.92 -13.15 11.79
CA VAL A 110 14.77 -13.69 12.85
C VAL A 110 14.43 -12.97 14.13
N VAL A 111 14.07 -13.76 15.14
CA VAL A 111 13.62 -13.24 16.42
C VAL A 111 14.47 -13.77 17.55
N LYS A 112 14.56 -12.97 18.62
CA LYS A 112 15.16 -13.31 19.89
C LYS A 112 14.11 -13.28 20.99
N ASP A 113 14.32 -13.99 22.07
CA ASP A 113 13.42 -14.06 23.22
C ASP A 113 11.96 -14.36 22.81
N VAL A 114 11.01 -13.59 23.31
CA VAL A 114 9.56 -13.78 23.05
C VAL A 114 9.12 -13.01 21.81
N GLY A 115 9.81 -13.20 20.66
CA GLY A 115 9.36 -12.63 19.38
C GLY A 115 9.95 -11.25 19.02
N LEU A 116 11.02 -10.81 19.69
CA LEU A 116 11.69 -9.55 19.36
C LEU A 116 12.45 -9.66 18.04
N LEU A 117 12.19 -8.71 17.13
CA LEU A 117 12.82 -8.65 15.82
C LEU A 117 14.31 -8.33 15.93
N GLU A 118 15.15 -9.24 15.43
CA GLU A 118 16.60 -9.07 15.34
C GLU A 118 17.09 -9.00 13.88
N GLY A 119 16.42 -9.74 12.98
CA GLY A 119 16.86 -9.87 11.62
C GLY A 119 15.76 -10.22 10.63
N VAL A 120 16.10 -10.09 9.35
CA VAL A 120 15.28 -10.54 8.21
C VAL A 120 16.15 -11.32 7.25
N ILE A 121 15.64 -12.44 6.72
CA ILE A 121 16.29 -13.25 5.70
C ILE A 121 15.34 -13.43 4.52
N SER A 122 15.81 -13.13 3.34
CA SER A 122 15.11 -13.36 2.08
C SER A 122 15.63 -14.60 1.35
N ARG A 123 14.85 -15.09 0.38
CA ARG A 123 15.31 -16.12 -0.57
C ARG A 123 16.60 -15.73 -1.28
N LYS A 124 16.80 -14.44 -1.58
CA LYS A 124 18.03 -13.94 -2.24
C LYS A 124 19.26 -14.12 -1.35
N ASP A 125 19.11 -13.90 -0.02
CA ASP A 125 20.21 -14.06 0.93
C ASP A 125 20.61 -15.53 1.06
N LEU A 126 19.62 -16.42 1.16
CA LEU A 126 19.86 -17.87 1.20
C LEU A 126 20.52 -18.37 -0.10
N LEU A 127 20.03 -17.92 -1.26
CA LEU A 127 20.62 -18.30 -2.55
C LEU A 127 22.07 -17.84 -2.69
N LYS A 128 22.38 -16.60 -2.28
CA LYS A 128 23.79 -16.12 -2.27
C LYS A 128 24.68 -16.99 -1.40
N THR A 129 24.19 -17.41 -0.25
CA THR A 129 24.93 -18.23 0.71
C THR A 129 25.21 -19.63 0.14
N THR A 130 24.27 -20.24 -0.59
CA THR A 130 24.46 -21.55 -1.22
C THR A 130 25.56 -21.54 -2.27
N LEU A 131 25.78 -20.42 -2.96
CA LEU A 131 26.83 -20.26 -3.95
C LEU A 131 28.23 -20.13 -3.33
N GLY A 132 28.33 -19.82 -2.02
CA GLY A 132 29.58 -19.60 -1.31
C GLY A 132 30.31 -20.87 -0.86
N GLY A 133 29.76 -22.07 -1.10
CA GLY A 133 30.38 -23.35 -0.72
C GLY A 133 30.45 -23.62 0.78
N HIS A 134 29.67 -22.90 1.59
CA HIS A 134 29.61 -23.09 3.05
C HIS A 134 28.78 -24.34 3.42
N ASP A 135 29.10 -24.96 4.56
CA ASP A 135 28.24 -25.97 5.15
C ASP A 135 26.97 -25.32 5.73
N LEU A 136 25.86 -25.46 5.01
CA LEU A 136 24.60 -24.83 5.36
C LEU A 136 23.98 -25.36 6.67
N HIS A 137 24.35 -26.57 7.10
CA HIS A 137 23.90 -27.14 8.36
C HIS A 137 24.59 -26.53 9.57
N GLN A 138 25.81 -26.04 9.40
CA GLN A 138 26.60 -25.44 10.49
C GLN A 138 26.54 -23.91 10.49
N LEU A 139 26.08 -23.31 9.40
CA LEU A 139 26.03 -21.86 9.29
C LEU A 139 24.71 -21.31 9.87
N PRO A 140 24.74 -20.54 10.99
CA PRO A 140 23.53 -19.97 11.54
C PRO A 140 23.03 -18.78 10.71
N VAL A 141 21.72 -18.61 10.66
CA VAL A 141 21.07 -17.50 9.93
C VAL A 141 21.50 -16.11 10.43
N GLY A 142 21.86 -16.01 11.70
CA GLY A 142 22.37 -14.79 12.30
C GLY A 142 23.61 -14.21 11.62
N VAL A 143 24.41 -15.03 10.90
CA VAL A 143 25.59 -14.57 10.15
C VAL A 143 25.22 -13.86 8.86
N ILE A 144 24.09 -14.25 8.23
CA ILE A 144 23.73 -13.82 6.87
C ILE A 144 22.52 -12.89 6.82
N MET A 145 21.77 -12.74 7.94
CA MET A 145 20.59 -11.93 8.00
C MET A 145 20.88 -10.42 7.87
N THR A 146 19.92 -9.67 7.37
CA THR A 146 19.90 -8.21 7.53
C THR A 146 19.51 -7.89 8.96
N ARG A 147 20.33 -7.10 9.67
CA ARG A 147 20.14 -6.72 11.09
C ARG A 147 19.54 -5.32 11.23
N MET A 148 18.97 -5.05 12.40
CA MET A 148 18.68 -3.69 12.84
C MET A 148 19.96 -2.83 12.81
N PRO A 149 19.90 -1.52 12.44
CA PRO A 149 18.72 -0.73 12.11
C PRO A 149 18.31 -0.78 10.63
N ASN A 150 18.92 -1.64 9.81
CA ASN A 150 18.70 -1.67 8.35
C ASN A 150 17.44 -2.43 7.94
N ILE A 151 16.60 -2.85 8.89
CA ILE A 151 15.36 -3.56 8.61
C ILE A 151 14.24 -2.55 8.39
N LEU A 152 13.57 -2.68 7.25
CA LEU A 152 12.31 -1.98 7.00
C LEU A 152 11.17 -2.74 7.66
N TYR A 153 10.33 -2.04 8.39
CA TYR A 153 9.16 -2.60 9.05
C TYR A 153 7.93 -1.71 8.88
N THR A 154 6.78 -2.21 9.28
CA THR A 154 5.53 -1.48 9.34
C THR A 154 4.82 -1.78 10.66
N THR A 155 3.81 -0.97 11.01
CA THR A 155 2.98 -1.18 12.20
C THR A 155 1.53 -1.44 11.81
N PRO A 156 0.69 -2.02 12.67
CA PRO A 156 -0.72 -2.26 12.40
C PRO A 156 -1.51 -1.02 11.96
N GLU A 157 -1.15 0.12 12.54
CA GLU A 157 -1.83 1.42 12.37
C GLU A 157 -1.38 2.15 11.09
N GLU A 158 -0.34 1.69 10.44
CA GLU A 158 0.09 2.25 9.16
C GLU A 158 -0.88 1.84 8.05
N SER A 159 -1.10 2.71 7.05
CA SER A 159 -1.92 2.33 5.91
C SER A 159 -1.23 1.27 5.04
N ALA A 160 -2.02 0.30 4.55
CA ALA A 160 -1.52 -0.73 3.63
C ALA A 160 -0.90 -0.12 2.37
N TRP A 161 -1.39 1.04 1.93
CA TRP A 161 -0.82 1.80 0.82
C TRP A 161 0.61 2.31 1.13
N ALA A 162 0.83 2.88 2.31
CA ALA A 162 2.16 3.37 2.71
C ALA A 162 3.15 2.21 2.86
N ALA A 163 2.73 1.10 3.46
CA ALA A 163 3.53 -0.11 3.58
C ALA A 163 3.84 -0.74 2.21
N ALA A 164 2.86 -0.76 1.28
CA ALA A 164 3.09 -1.20 -0.10
C ALA A 164 4.12 -0.32 -0.82
N LYS A 165 4.06 1.00 -0.61
CA LYS A 165 5.06 1.93 -1.14
C LYS A 165 6.47 1.60 -0.62
N LYS A 166 6.64 1.27 0.67
CA LYS A 166 7.93 0.80 1.22
C LYS A 166 8.42 -0.45 0.49
N ILE A 167 7.55 -1.46 0.31
CA ILE A 167 7.89 -2.71 -0.39
C ILE A 167 8.43 -2.43 -1.81
N ILE A 168 7.75 -1.55 -2.57
CA ILE A 168 8.14 -1.23 -3.95
C ILE A 168 9.41 -0.37 -3.98
N THR A 169 9.47 0.68 -3.17
CA THR A 169 10.61 1.63 -3.18
C THR A 169 11.93 0.96 -2.79
N HIS A 170 11.89 0.00 -1.87
CA HIS A 170 13.07 -0.69 -1.36
C HIS A 170 13.26 -2.09 -1.94
N GLU A 171 12.42 -2.50 -2.90
CA GLU A 171 12.50 -3.78 -3.63
C GLU A 171 12.52 -5.02 -2.71
N VAL A 172 11.84 -4.94 -1.55
CA VAL A 172 11.69 -6.06 -0.62
C VAL A 172 10.44 -6.87 -0.92
N ASP A 173 10.40 -8.16 -0.51
CA ASP A 173 9.27 -9.04 -0.78
C ASP A 173 8.21 -9.02 0.33
N ALA A 174 8.61 -8.71 1.55
CA ALA A 174 7.74 -8.59 2.70
C ALA A 174 8.34 -7.66 3.77
N LEU A 175 7.47 -7.10 4.61
CA LEU A 175 7.81 -6.34 5.80
C LEU A 175 7.34 -7.09 7.05
N PRO A 176 8.15 -7.14 8.13
CA PRO A 176 7.65 -7.50 9.44
C PRO A 176 6.64 -6.43 9.89
N VAL A 177 5.50 -6.87 10.40
CA VAL A 177 4.56 -6.01 11.12
C VAL A 177 4.91 -6.11 12.59
N VAL A 178 5.24 -4.98 13.19
CA VAL A 178 5.78 -4.96 14.55
C VAL A 178 4.97 -4.07 15.48
N ARG A 179 5.05 -4.38 16.77
CA ARG A 179 4.56 -3.55 17.87
C ARG A 179 5.76 -3.14 18.74
N LYS A 180 5.77 -1.90 19.18
CA LYS A 180 6.74 -1.46 20.17
C LYS A 180 6.42 -2.06 21.54
N VAL A 181 7.43 -2.60 22.19
CA VAL A 181 7.34 -3.18 23.53
C VAL A 181 8.51 -2.69 24.38
N THR A 182 8.28 -2.59 25.68
CA THR A 182 9.36 -2.29 26.65
C THR A 182 9.94 -3.59 27.14
N LYS A 183 11.25 -3.77 26.96
CA LYS A 183 11.98 -4.94 27.45
C LYS A 183 12.14 -4.90 28.98
N SER A 184 12.53 -6.03 29.56
CA SER A 184 12.76 -6.14 31.00
C SER A 184 13.86 -5.21 31.54
N ASP A 185 14.80 -4.78 30.69
CA ASP A 185 15.87 -3.82 31.01
C ASP A 185 15.43 -2.35 30.80
N GLY A 186 14.16 -2.10 30.47
CA GLY A 186 13.61 -0.77 30.22
C GLY A 186 13.87 -0.23 28.81
N SER A 187 14.63 -0.93 27.96
CA SER A 187 14.85 -0.52 26.57
C SER A 187 13.64 -0.82 25.68
N GLU A 188 13.51 -0.11 24.56
CA GLU A 188 12.49 -0.41 23.55
C GLU A 188 12.88 -1.61 22.69
N GLY A 189 11.89 -2.44 22.35
CA GLY A 189 12.01 -3.54 21.40
C GLY A 189 10.89 -3.51 20.38
N LEU A 190 11.05 -4.27 19.30
CA LEU A 190 10.04 -4.45 18.25
C LEU A 190 9.58 -5.91 18.25
N GLU A 191 8.38 -6.18 18.73
CA GLU A 191 7.77 -7.51 18.72
C GLU A 191 7.16 -7.77 17.33
N VAL A 192 7.49 -8.90 16.71
CA VAL A 192 6.91 -9.32 15.43
C VAL A 192 5.52 -9.90 15.66
N ILE A 193 4.49 -9.21 15.20
CA ILE A 193 3.09 -9.63 15.36
C ILE A 193 2.45 -10.06 14.04
N GLY A 194 3.08 -9.79 12.90
CA GLY A 194 2.54 -10.09 11.59
C GLY A 194 3.57 -9.99 10.46
N ARG A 195 3.08 -10.26 9.27
CA ARG A 195 3.80 -10.13 8.01
C ARG A 195 2.93 -9.44 6.97
N LEU A 196 3.48 -8.47 6.26
CA LEU A 196 2.88 -7.89 5.06
C LEU A 196 3.76 -8.17 3.85
N SER A 197 3.25 -8.92 2.88
CA SER A 197 3.96 -9.31 1.66
C SER A 197 3.33 -8.71 0.41
N LYS A 198 4.04 -8.78 -0.74
CA LYS A 198 3.48 -8.45 -2.05
C LYS A 198 2.18 -9.20 -2.34
N THR A 199 2.06 -10.46 -1.88
CA THR A 199 0.85 -11.28 -2.05
C THR A 199 -0.34 -10.71 -1.25
N ASN A 200 -0.09 -10.19 -0.03
CA ASN A 200 -1.16 -9.53 0.75
C ASN A 200 -1.68 -8.29 0.01
N ILE A 201 -0.79 -7.49 -0.56
CA ILE A 201 -1.16 -6.30 -1.34
C ILE A 201 -1.92 -6.68 -2.61
N ALA A 202 -1.47 -7.73 -3.33
CA ALA A 202 -2.18 -8.23 -4.52
C ALA A 202 -3.60 -8.72 -4.17
N ARG A 203 -3.76 -9.44 -3.04
CA ARG A 203 -5.07 -9.88 -2.55
C ARG A 203 -5.97 -8.70 -2.19
N LEU A 204 -5.44 -7.70 -1.48
CA LEU A 204 -6.18 -6.47 -1.17
C LEU A 204 -6.66 -5.77 -2.45
N PHE A 205 -5.83 -5.71 -3.49
CA PHE A 205 -6.22 -5.13 -4.77
C PHE A 205 -7.40 -5.86 -5.41
N VAL A 206 -7.40 -7.19 -5.41
CA VAL A 206 -8.51 -8.01 -5.93
C VAL A 206 -9.79 -7.78 -5.10
N GLU A 207 -9.69 -7.84 -3.78
CA GLU A 207 -10.82 -7.63 -2.87
C GLU A 207 -11.46 -6.24 -3.02
N LEU A 208 -10.66 -5.20 -3.24
CA LEU A 208 -11.18 -3.85 -3.50
C LEU A 208 -11.89 -3.75 -4.84
N GLY A 209 -11.43 -4.47 -5.87
CA GLY A 209 -12.07 -4.54 -7.17
C GLY A 209 -13.41 -5.30 -7.15
N GLU A 210 -13.55 -6.33 -6.31
CA GLU A 210 -14.78 -7.12 -6.18
C GLU A 210 -15.89 -6.40 -5.39
N ARG A 211 -15.53 -5.39 -4.59
CA ARG A 211 -16.48 -4.60 -3.77
C ARG A 211 -17.06 -3.36 -4.48
N CYS A 212 -16.73 -3.18 -5.76
CA CYS A 212 -17.20 -2.04 -6.58
C CYS A 212 -18.49 -2.35 -7.34
#